data_2d4d95b9f0cb3de367fa40f3e0cba580
#
_entry.id   2d4d95b9f0cb3de367fa40f3e0cba580
#
_cell.length_a   1.000
_cell.length_b   1.000
_cell.length_c   1.000
_cell.angle_alpha   90.00
_cell.angle_beta   90.00
_cell.angle_gamma   90.00
#
_symmetry.space_group_name_H-M   'P 1'
#
loop_
_entity.id
_entity.type
_entity.pdbx_description
1 polymer ?
#
loop_
_entity_poly.entity_id
_entity_poly.type
_entity_poly.pdbx_seq_one_letter_code
_entity_poly.pdbx_strand_id
1 'polypeptide(L)'
;MNKDVLQDFKEINKSLRREYKSLKNRLQSIIFDNQFLERQVFPTFNYPIIPNERCGLWYCNPSKYENTSYFKSTDGHVNQWDFSTRRLNFHLLPIIGREGGVIVLDSTRRGKKIPDALSKTVPIWCAVLNYLILEDEGKTWPFEEKILFVPPNTVPASEHDMILAKIPALVEKLKKIDIINAKKLKESLNMSNTKRKLLRPLWVYPGSSLLQMNHDMFTGEELTDNQWLPPDDIIPIILCTVSYQCQDGTDKRHGFTYVQGAADDHELWAADLTPQLFWENIDTLGDITKSDQELTEIYNDIISKKSQHNINNDTKDFNKLIQTDSIADDLRLGVLSSEISFSEDVVNILKQRYRTSIICDEKASKEVENIELPDNVHIYPLSSGSKKSSRDLRTHLISINALLKRSLATTNPKLPVLIACNNGKDMSVSVLIVALCLYYNLQWELEPQDSVNKTIIKKHLAKIIDSLHGKNVNPSRATLNSVNSFLM
;
A
#
# COMPACT_ATOMS: atom_id res chain seq x y z
N MET A 1 37.29 18.25 26.10
CA MET A 1 36.26 17.30 26.51
C MET A 1 36.72 15.91 26.04
N ASN A 2 36.91 14.96 26.97
CA ASN A 2 37.56 13.68 26.74
C ASN A 2 36.75 12.85 25.71
N LYS A 3 37.39 12.20 24.75
CA LYS A 3 36.72 11.35 23.74
C LYS A 3 35.91 10.24 24.39
N ASP A 4 36.35 9.71 25.52
CA ASP A 4 35.67 8.64 26.27
C ASP A 4 34.33 9.11 26.87
N VAL A 5 34.28 10.32 27.42
CA VAL A 5 33.05 10.92 27.97
C VAL A 5 32.01 11.16 26.88
N LEU A 6 32.44 11.52 25.66
CA LEU A 6 31.56 11.66 24.49
C LEU A 6 31.03 10.32 23.97
N GLN A 7 31.83 9.27 24.13
CA GLN A 7 31.44 7.90 23.71
C GLN A 7 30.46 7.32 24.73
N ASP A 8 30.71 7.51 26.04
CA ASP A 8 29.78 7.10 27.10
C ASP A 8 28.44 7.83 27.00
N PHE A 9 28.41 9.13 26.72
CA PHE A 9 27.18 9.87 26.47
C PHE A 9 26.40 9.37 25.26
N LYS A 10 27.10 8.95 24.19
CA LYS A 10 26.45 8.35 23.00
C LYS A 10 25.86 6.98 23.29
N GLU A 11 26.54 6.17 24.10
CA GLU A 11 26.07 4.84 24.48
C GLU A 11 24.88 4.91 25.44
N ILE A 12 24.94 5.81 26.45
CA ILE A 12 23.82 6.08 27.35
C ILE A 12 22.60 6.59 26.56
N ASN A 13 22.78 7.54 25.66
CA ASN A 13 21.70 8.05 24.83
C ASN A 13 21.14 6.96 23.89
N LYS A 14 21.97 6.04 23.43
CA LYS A 14 21.55 4.91 22.58
C LYS A 14 20.77 3.87 23.40
N SER A 15 21.17 3.59 24.63
CA SER A 15 20.43 2.67 25.52
C SER A 15 19.09 3.26 25.95
N LEU A 16 19.05 4.54 26.35
CA LEU A 16 17.81 5.25 26.67
C LEU A 16 16.83 5.27 25.47
N ARG A 17 17.34 5.51 24.24
CA ARG A 17 16.51 5.47 23.05
C ARG A 17 15.97 4.07 22.73
N ARG A 18 16.69 3.01 23.06
CA ARG A 18 16.20 1.62 22.93
C ARG A 18 15.11 1.34 23.94
N GLU A 19 15.29 1.76 25.20
CA GLU A 19 14.31 1.60 26.26
C GLU A 19 12.99 2.33 25.97
N TYR A 20 13.05 3.58 25.49
CA TYR A 20 11.87 4.34 25.11
C TYR A 20 11.12 3.70 23.92
N LYS A 21 11.82 2.99 23.02
CA LYS A 21 11.24 2.32 21.85
C LYS A 21 11.04 0.83 22.07
N SER A 22 10.75 0.41 23.28
CA SER A 22 10.42 -0.98 23.61
C SER A 22 9.15 -1.44 22.89
N LEU A 23 8.94 -2.75 22.81
CA LEU A 23 7.74 -3.35 22.19
C LEU A 23 6.47 -2.80 22.85
N LYS A 24 6.41 -2.80 24.18
CA LYS A 24 5.29 -2.25 24.96
C LYS A 24 4.98 -0.81 24.56
N ASN A 25 6.00 0.06 24.59
CA ASN A 25 5.82 1.47 24.30
C ASN A 25 5.31 1.71 22.88
N ARG A 26 5.76 0.91 21.90
CA ARG A 26 5.28 1.00 20.52
C ARG A 26 3.84 0.55 20.38
N LEU A 27 3.49 -0.63 20.91
CA LEU A 27 2.13 -1.16 20.81
C LEU A 27 1.12 -0.25 21.54
N GLN A 28 1.46 0.22 22.74
CA GLN A 28 0.61 1.18 23.47
C GLN A 28 0.46 2.52 22.74
N SER A 29 1.50 2.99 22.07
CA SER A 29 1.43 4.22 21.27
C SER A 29 0.52 4.04 20.04
N ILE A 30 0.58 2.89 19.39
CA ILE A 30 -0.31 2.57 18.26
C ILE A 30 -1.78 2.54 18.72
N ILE A 31 -2.06 1.92 19.87
CA ILE A 31 -3.41 1.89 20.45
C ILE A 31 -3.88 3.30 20.82
N PHE A 32 -2.99 4.08 21.43
CA PHE A 32 -3.30 5.45 21.81
C PHE A 32 -3.63 6.33 20.60
N ASP A 33 -2.87 6.20 19.52
CA ASP A 33 -3.11 6.90 18.27
C ASP A 33 -4.43 6.42 17.60
N ASN A 34 -4.73 5.11 17.65
CA ASN A 34 -6.00 4.58 17.15
C ASN A 34 -7.21 5.17 17.88
N GLN A 35 -7.12 5.47 19.19
CA GLN A 35 -8.21 6.09 19.93
C GLN A 35 -8.61 7.46 19.36
N PHE A 36 -7.66 8.21 18.81
CA PHE A 36 -7.97 9.45 18.10
C PHE A 36 -8.82 9.19 16.86
N LEU A 37 -8.49 8.14 16.10
CA LEU A 37 -9.25 7.74 14.92
C LEU A 37 -10.70 7.35 15.30
N GLU A 38 -10.84 6.47 16.30
CA GLU A 38 -12.14 5.94 16.73
C GLU A 38 -13.06 7.01 17.39
N ARG A 39 -12.47 7.90 18.20
CA ARG A 39 -13.24 8.84 19.00
C ARG A 39 -13.51 10.18 18.32
N GLN A 40 -12.68 10.57 17.36
CA GLN A 40 -12.77 11.90 16.74
C GLN A 40 -12.95 11.85 15.23
N VAL A 41 -12.19 11.02 14.52
CA VAL A 41 -12.20 11.03 13.05
C VAL A 41 -13.43 10.33 12.49
N PHE A 42 -13.71 9.11 12.93
CA PHE A 42 -14.88 8.36 12.44
C PHE A 42 -16.23 9.01 12.77
N PRO A 43 -16.44 9.58 13.96
CA PRO A 43 -17.71 10.29 14.23
C PRO A 43 -17.90 11.56 13.37
N THR A 44 -16.78 12.21 12.98
CA THR A 44 -16.84 13.46 12.21
C THR A 44 -17.02 13.23 10.72
N PHE A 45 -16.35 12.21 10.15
CA PHE A 45 -16.29 11.99 8.71
C PHE A 45 -16.82 10.60 8.36
N ASN A 46 -17.92 10.57 7.61
CA ASN A 46 -18.51 9.32 7.12
C ASN A 46 -17.94 8.93 5.75
N TYR A 47 -16.63 8.65 5.69
CA TYR A 47 -15.94 8.21 4.48
C TYR A 47 -15.16 6.92 4.75
N PRO A 48 -14.95 6.07 3.73
CA PRO A 48 -14.12 4.88 3.87
C PRO A 48 -12.68 5.26 4.21
N ILE A 49 -12.10 4.50 5.15
CA ILE A 49 -10.71 4.67 5.54
C ILE A 49 -9.79 3.87 4.62
N ILE A 50 -8.71 4.51 4.21
CA ILE A 50 -7.70 3.97 3.31
C ILE A 50 -6.32 4.12 3.98
N PRO A 51 -5.87 3.13 4.75
CA PRO A 51 -4.54 3.17 5.36
C PRO A 51 -3.44 3.21 4.31
N ASN A 52 -2.44 4.09 4.50
CA ASN A 52 -1.25 4.11 3.69
C ASN A 52 -0.32 2.94 4.08
N GLU A 53 0.10 2.12 3.12
CA GLU A 53 0.83 0.84 3.36
C GLU A 53 2.19 1.00 4.07
N ARG A 54 2.67 2.19 4.29
CA ARG A 54 3.89 2.40 5.08
C ARG A 54 3.64 2.11 6.57
N CYS A 55 2.93 3.01 7.23
CA CYS A 55 2.69 2.96 8.67
C CYS A 55 1.19 2.91 8.99
N GLY A 56 0.35 3.44 8.12
CA GLY A 56 -1.09 3.61 8.34
C GLY A 56 -1.81 2.32 8.73
N LEU A 57 -1.39 1.17 8.17
CA LEU A 57 -1.97 -0.15 8.46
C LEU A 57 -1.96 -0.52 9.95
N TRP A 58 -0.97 -0.06 10.70
CA TRP A 58 -0.83 -0.38 12.11
C TRP A 58 -1.85 0.34 13.00
N TYR A 59 -2.34 1.51 12.56
CA TYR A 59 -3.17 2.39 13.37
C TYR A 59 -4.67 2.17 13.18
N CYS A 60 -5.07 1.27 12.30
CA CYS A 60 -6.47 0.95 12.06
C CYS A 60 -6.68 -0.55 12.10
N ASN A 61 -7.75 -0.97 12.79
CA ASN A 61 -8.15 -2.38 12.80
C ASN A 61 -8.46 -2.83 11.37
N PRO A 62 -7.88 -3.94 10.87
CA PRO A 62 -8.12 -4.45 9.51
C PRO A 62 -9.58 -4.72 9.17
N SER A 63 -10.43 -4.97 10.16
CA SER A 63 -11.89 -5.11 9.94
C SER A 63 -12.59 -3.82 9.52
N LYS A 64 -11.95 -2.66 9.66
CA LYS A 64 -12.50 -1.33 9.38
C LYS A 64 -12.20 -0.82 7.97
N TYR A 65 -11.36 -1.49 7.20
CA TYR A 65 -11.01 -1.09 5.85
C TYR A 65 -10.93 -2.27 4.89
N GLU A 66 -11.31 -2.04 3.64
CA GLU A 66 -11.21 -3.03 2.56
C GLU A 66 -10.03 -2.74 1.62
N ASN A 67 -9.62 -1.48 1.55
CA ASN A 67 -8.63 -1.01 0.60
C ASN A 67 -7.51 -0.26 1.30
N THR A 68 -6.33 -0.27 0.67
CA THR A 68 -5.13 0.43 1.13
C THR A 68 -4.61 1.37 0.05
N SER A 69 -3.70 2.25 0.38
CA SER A 69 -2.99 3.10 -0.57
C SER A 69 -1.47 2.98 -0.39
N TYR A 70 -0.73 3.37 -1.40
CA TYR A 70 0.70 3.53 -1.26
C TYR A 70 1.15 4.89 -1.82
N PHE A 71 1.14 5.90 -0.96
CA PHE A 71 1.73 7.21 -1.22
C PHE A 71 3.09 7.30 -0.55
N LYS A 72 4.15 7.39 -1.38
CA LYS A 72 5.52 7.40 -0.86
C LYS A 72 5.85 8.76 -0.23
N SER A 73 6.50 8.74 0.93
CA SER A 73 7.13 9.95 1.50
C SER A 73 8.32 10.41 0.64
N THR A 74 8.54 11.72 0.60
CA THR A 74 9.72 12.37 0.01
C THR A 74 10.79 12.69 1.06
N ASP A 75 10.65 12.18 2.28
CA ASP A 75 11.60 12.40 3.39
C ASP A 75 13.04 12.14 2.94
N GLY A 76 13.94 13.09 3.23
CA GLY A 76 15.34 13.02 2.87
C GLY A 76 15.69 13.42 1.42
N HIS A 77 14.70 13.78 0.61
CA HIS A 77 14.91 14.23 -0.78
C HIS A 77 14.36 15.64 -0.98
N VAL A 78 15.16 16.64 -0.68
CA VAL A 78 14.81 18.06 -0.87
C VAL A 78 14.58 18.33 -2.38
N ASN A 79 13.50 19.06 -2.69
CA ASN A 79 13.13 19.48 -4.07
C ASN A 79 12.83 18.32 -5.05
N GLN A 80 12.56 17.12 -4.57
CA GLN A 80 12.21 15.95 -5.39
C GLN A 80 10.73 15.61 -5.26
N TRP A 81 9.88 16.40 -5.91
CA TRP A 81 8.46 16.12 -6.01
C TRP A 81 8.17 15.39 -7.31
N ASP A 82 7.34 14.35 -7.25
CA ASP A 82 7.01 13.54 -8.43
C ASP A 82 5.61 12.94 -8.32
N PHE A 83 4.99 12.70 -9.49
CA PHE A 83 3.82 11.84 -9.63
C PHE A 83 4.30 10.43 -9.98
N SER A 84 4.00 9.47 -9.09
CA SER A 84 4.48 8.11 -9.25
C SER A 84 3.67 7.34 -10.29
N THR A 85 4.27 7.08 -11.45
CA THR A 85 3.65 6.22 -12.49
C THR A 85 3.68 4.72 -12.17
N ARG A 86 4.26 4.33 -11.04
CA ARG A 86 4.26 2.95 -10.52
C ARG A 86 3.29 2.73 -9.36
N ARG A 87 2.81 3.81 -8.77
CA ARG A 87 1.90 3.82 -7.62
C ARG A 87 0.81 4.82 -7.91
N LEU A 88 -0.02 4.46 -8.90
CA LEU A 88 -1.04 5.35 -9.43
C LEU A 88 -2.18 5.55 -8.43
N ASN A 89 -2.44 4.58 -7.57
CA ASN A 89 -3.56 4.55 -6.62
C ASN A 89 -4.93 4.78 -7.32
N PHE A 90 -5.07 4.43 -8.60
CA PHE A 90 -6.30 4.66 -9.37
C PHE A 90 -7.44 3.74 -8.96
N HIS A 91 -7.16 2.63 -8.30
CA HIS A 91 -8.17 1.79 -7.65
C HIS A 91 -8.99 2.56 -6.59
N LEU A 92 -8.49 3.69 -6.10
CA LEU A 92 -9.24 4.57 -5.20
C LEU A 92 -10.30 5.40 -5.91
N LEU A 93 -10.16 5.68 -7.20
CA LEU A 93 -11.07 6.57 -7.93
C LEU A 93 -12.52 6.09 -7.92
N PRO A 94 -12.85 4.81 -8.21
CA PRO A 94 -14.20 4.30 -8.10
C PRO A 94 -14.75 4.35 -6.66
N ILE A 95 -13.89 4.15 -5.66
CA ILE A 95 -14.29 4.24 -4.24
C ILE A 95 -14.64 5.69 -3.91
N ILE A 96 -13.77 6.63 -4.28
CA ILE A 96 -13.98 8.07 -4.10
C ILE A 96 -15.27 8.52 -4.80
N GLY A 97 -15.52 8.03 -6.02
CA GLY A 97 -16.72 8.38 -6.78
C GLY A 97 -18.01 7.83 -6.18
N ARG A 98 -17.98 6.61 -5.63
CA ARG A 98 -19.13 5.97 -4.99
C ARG A 98 -19.45 6.59 -3.64
N GLU A 99 -18.44 6.81 -2.81
CA GLU A 99 -18.60 7.27 -1.43
C GLU A 99 -18.55 8.80 -1.29
N GLY A 100 -18.20 9.52 -2.35
CA GLY A 100 -18.10 10.98 -2.36
C GLY A 100 -16.86 11.54 -1.67
N GLY A 101 -15.93 10.71 -1.23
CA GLY A 101 -14.67 11.06 -0.57
C GLY A 101 -13.98 9.87 0.07
N VAL A 102 -12.79 10.07 0.65
CA VAL A 102 -12.05 9.05 1.39
C VAL A 102 -11.21 9.65 2.51
N ILE A 103 -10.85 8.83 3.50
CA ILE A 103 -9.89 9.17 4.56
C ILE A 103 -8.59 8.40 4.28
N VAL A 104 -7.52 9.09 3.88
CA VAL A 104 -6.19 8.49 3.75
C VAL A 104 -5.48 8.62 5.09
N LEU A 105 -5.16 7.47 5.69
CA LEU A 105 -4.57 7.37 7.02
C LEU A 105 -3.07 7.14 6.95
N ASP A 106 -2.29 7.95 7.65
CA ASP A 106 -0.86 7.72 7.85
C ASP A 106 -0.41 8.26 9.22
N SER A 107 0.86 8.06 9.54
CA SER A 107 1.50 8.53 10.76
C SER A 107 2.79 9.26 10.42
N THR A 108 3.31 10.01 11.38
CA THR A 108 4.60 10.69 11.23
C THR A 108 5.39 10.64 12.52
N ARG A 109 6.69 10.76 12.42
CA ARG A 109 7.63 10.68 13.55
C ARG A 109 8.24 12.02 13.91
N ARG A 110 8.75 12.09 15.13
CA ARG A 110 9.68 13.08 15.68
C ARG A 110 9.38 14.55 15.33
N GLY A 111 8.46 15.13 16.05
CA GLY A 111 8.17 16.56 15.98
C GLY A 111 7.44 17.05 14.74
N LYS A 112 7.30 16.22 13.71
CA LYS A 112 6.48 16.54 12.54
C LYS A 112 4.99 16.43 12.89
N LYS A 113 4.19 17.28 12.28
CA LYS A 113 2.73 17.30 12.45
C LYS A 113 2.03 16.51 11.33
N ILE A 114 2.56 16.55 10.11
CA ILE A 114 2.01 15.92 8.92
C ILE A 114 3.15 15.24 8.18
N PRO A 115 3.02 13.96 7.77
CA PRO A 115 4.03 13.27 6.96
C PRO A 115 4.10 13.85 5.54
N ASP A 116 5.26 13.76 4.90
CA ASP A 116 5.45 14.26 3.54
C ASP A 116 4.53 13.58 2.52
N ALA A 117 4.14 12.33 2.76
CA ALA A 117 3.15 11.65 1.92
C ALA A 117 1.82 12.41 1.88
N LEU A 118 1.34 12.88 3.04
CA LEU A 118 0.08 13.61 3.15
C LEU A 118 0.22 15.12 2.90
N SER A 119 1.40 15.71 3.12
CA SER A 119 1.60 17.15 2.89
C SER A 119 1.95 17.51 1.45
N LYS A 120 2.50 16.56 0.67
CA LYS A 120 3.02 16.80 -0.68
C LYS A 120 2.56 15.76 -1.70
N THR A 121 2.76 14.45 -1.44
CA THR A 121 2.52 13.40 -2.46
C THR A 121 1.05 13.27 -2.83
N VAL A 122 0.14 13.17 -1.86
CA VAL A 122 -1.31 13.13 -2.13
C VAL A 122 -1.81 14.46 -2.73
N PRO A 123 -1.42 15.65 -2.22
CA PRO A 123 -1.71 16.92 -2.88
C PRO A 123 -1.30 17.01 -4.34
N ILE A 124 -0.11 16.53 -4.70
CA ILE A 124 0.35 16.46 -6.09
C ILE A 124 -0.52 15.50 -6.90
N TRP A 125 -0.87 14.35 -6.36
CA TRP A 125 -1.75 13.38 -6.99
C TRP A 125 -3.12 14.00 -7.30
N CYS A 126 -3.73 14.69 -6.34
CA CYS A 126 -4.98 15.43 -6.56
C CYS A 126 -4.83 16.53 -7.62
N ALA A 127 -3.74 17.31 -7.57
CA ALA A 127 -3.51 18.41 -8.51
C ALA A 127 -3.36 17.92 -9.95
N VAL A 128 -2.66 16.80 -10.18
CA VAL A 128 -2.50 16.19 -11.50
C VAL A 128 -3.86 15.72 -12.06
N LEU A 129 -4.71 15.13 -11.22
CA LEU A 129 -6.06 14.70 -11.64
C LEU A 129 -6.99 15.89 -11.87
N ASN A 130 -6.95 16.91 -11.01
CA ASN A 130 -7.71 18.14 -11.19
C ASN A 130 -7.30 18.87 -12.49
N TYR A 131 -6.01 18.84 -12.84
CA TYR A 131 -5.54 19.41 -14.11
C TYR A 131 -6.21 18.74 -15.31
N LEU A 132 -6.28 17.41 -15.34
CA LEU A 132 -6.94 16.67 -16.43
C LEU A 132 -8.43 17.02 -16.54
N ILE A 133 -9.12 17.22 -15.41
CA ILE A 133 -10.53 17.60 -15.39
C ILE A 133 -10.74 18.98 -16.01
N LEU A 134 -9.90 19.96 -15.64
CA LEU A 134 -10.01 21.33 -16.12
C LEU A 134 -9.60 21.48 -17.59
N GLU A 135 -8.57 20.78 -18.01
CA GLU A 135 -8.12 20.77 -19.40
C GLU A 135 -9.19 20.21 -20.35
N ASP A 136 -9.91 19.17 -19.96
CA ASP A 136 -11.03 18.59 -20.72
C ASP A 136 -12.22 19.56 -20.86
N GLU A 137 -12.35 20.52 -19.94
CA GLU A 137 -13.34 21.60 -20.02
C GLU A 137 -12.91 22.75 -20.94
N GLY A 138 -11.80 22.60 -21.65
CA GLY A 138 -11.24 23.62 -22.55
C GLY A 138 -10.50 24.74 -21.84
N LYS A 139 -10.19 24.58 -20.53
CA LYS A 139 -9.40 25.55 -19.79
C LYS A 139 -7.91 25.39 -20.11
N THR A 140 -7.20 26.51 -20.12
CA THR A 140 -5.76 26.54 -20.43
C THR A 140 -4.94 26.87 -19.18
N TRP A 141 -3.80 26.23 -19.06
CA TRP A 141 -2.85 26.54 -17.99
C TRP A 141 -2.17 27.91 -18.19
N PRO A 142 -1.97 28.75 -17.16
CA PRO A 142 -2.42 28.55 -15.78
C PRO A 142 -3.92 28.74 -15.60
N PHE A 143 -4.54 27.86 -14.79
CA PHE A 143 -5.97 27.94 -14.49
C PHE A 143 -6.28 29.06 -13.51
N GLU A 144 -7.48 29.63 -13.59
CA GLU A 144 -8.01 30.53 -12.57
C GLU A 144 -8.31 29.78 -11.27
N GLU A 145 -8.75 28.51 -11.38
CA GLU A 145 -9.00 27.65 -10.24
C GLU A 145 -7.72 27.15 -9.62
N LYS A 146 -7.71 27.15 -8.29
CA LYS A 146 -6.64 26.52 -7.52
C LYS A 146 -6.75 25.00 -7.61
N ILE A 147 -5.70 24.33 -8.08
CA ILE A 147 -5.65 22.87 -8.20
C ILE A 147 -4.73 22.20 -7.19
N LEU A 148 -3.68 22.90 -6.74
CA LEU A 148 -2.74 22.40 -5.74
C LEU A 148 -3.05 23.02 -4.38
N PHE A 149 -3.29 22.17 -3.41
CA PHE A 149 -3.51 22.52 -2.01
C PHE A 149 -2.48 21.79 -1.15
N VAL A 150 -1.76 22.52 -0.33
CA VAL A 150 -0.75 22.02 0.61
C VAL A 150 -0.99 22.66 1.98
N PRO A 151 -0.60 22.01 3.10
CA PRO A 151 -0.78 22.59 4.43
C PRO A 151 0.20 23.76 4.62
N PRO A 152 -0.29 25.02 4.77
CA PRO A 152 0.57 26.21 4.73
C PRO A 152 1.60 26.28 5.86
N ASN A 153 1.29 25.68 7.02
CA ASN A 153 2.20 25.61 8.16
C ASN A 153 3.28 24.51 8.05
N THR A 154 3.21 23.69 6.99
CA THR A 154 4.13 22.57 6.77
C THR A 154 4.93 22.73 5.48
N VAL A 155 4.30 23.28 4.45
CA VAL A 155 4.89 23.52 3.13
C VAL A 155 4.95 25.03 2.90
N PRO A 156 6.15 25.65 2.83
CA PRO A 156 6.31 27.08 2.56
C PRO A 156 5.74 27.48 1.19
N ALA A 157 5.36 28.75 1.05
CA ALA A 157 4.84 29.28 -0.22
C ALA A 157 5.82 29.08 -1.39
N SER A 158 7.12 29.28 -1.16
CA SER A 158 8.14 29.03 -2.19
C SER A 158 8.20 27.58 -2.67
N GLU A 159 8.03 26.62 -1.77
CA GLU A 159 7.95 25.20 -2.13
C GLU A 159 6.65 24.88 -2.86
N HIS A 160 5.52 25.45 -2.44
CA HIS A 160 4.24 25.35 -3.14
C HIS A 160 4.37 25.79 -4.60
N ASP A 161 4.97 26.95 -4.85
CA ASP A 161 5.09 27.52 -6.20
C ASP A 161 6.01 26.67 -7.09
N MET A 162 7.09 26.12 -6.52
CA MET A 162 7.96 25.19 -7.23
C MET A 162 7.25 23.86 -7.58
N ILE A 163 6.40 23.35 -6.69
CA ILE A 163 5.59 22.16 -6.97
C ILE A 163 4.56 22.49 -8.06
N LEU A 164 3.87 23.63 -7.95
CA LEU A 164 2.83 24.06 -8.89
C LEU A 164 3.40 24.19 -10.31
N ALA A 165 4.59 24.77 -10.45
CA ALA A 165 5.28 24.88 -11.73
C ALA A 165 5.61 23.52 -12.38
N LYS A 166 5.73 22.45 -11.59
CA LYS A 166 5.99 21.09 -12.11
C LYS A 166 4.74 20.35 -12.56
N ILE A 167 3.54 20.74 -12.13
CA ILE A 167 2.30 20.00 -12.40
C ILE A 167 2.09 19.71 -13.89
N PRO A 168 2.23 20.67 -14.83
CA PRO A 168 2.06 20.39 -16.25
C PRO A 168 2.97 19.24 -16.76
N ALA A 169 4.24 19.23 -16.35
CA ALA A 169 5.18 18.18 -16.74
C ALA A 169 4.81 16.80 -16.15
N LEU A 170 4.22 16.79 -14.95
CA LEU A 170 3.74 15.54 -14.32
C LEU A 170 2.47 15.03 -15.02
N VAL A 171 1.60 15.92 -15.49
CA VAL A 171 0.43 15.57 -16.31
C VAL A 171 0.87 14.94 -17.64
N GLU A 172 1.82 15.56 -18.35
CA GLU A 172 2.37 14.99 -19.58
C GLU A 172 3.05 13.62 -19.35
N LYS A 173 3.68 13.43 -18.20
CA LYS A 173 4.24 12.14 -17.79
C LYS A 173 3.13 11.08 -17.60
N LEU A 174 1.98 11.47 -17.06
CA LEU A 174 0.82 10.59 -16.90
C LEU A 174 0.19 10.26 -18.26
N LYS A 175 -0.07 11.27 -19.10
CA LYS A 175 -0.65 11.09 -20.45
C LYS A 175 0.17 10.10 -21.31
N LYS A 176 1.51 10.13 -21.22
CA LYS A 176 2.39 9.19 -21.96
C LYS A 176 2.15 7.71 -21.61
N ILE A 177 1.57 7.41 -20.46
CA ILE A 177 1.25 6.04 -20.06
C ILE A 177 -0.05 5.57 -20.70
N ASP A 178 -0.96 6.52 -21.04
CA ASP A 178 -2.19 6.28 -21.79
C ASP A 178 -3.16 5.29 -21.13
N ILE A 179 -3.36 5.42 -19.82
CA ILE A 179 -4.25 4.54 -19.04
C ILE A 179 -5.52 5.25 -18.63
N ILE A 180 -5.38 6.54 -18.28
CA ILE A 180 -6.46 7.38 -17.85
C ILE A 180 -6.48 8.65 -18.71
N ASN A 181 -7.66 9.01 -19.14
CA ASN A 181 -7.97 10.30 -19.72
C ASN A 181 -9.06 10.98 -18.87
N ALA A 182 -9.37 12.23 -19.18
CA ALA A 182 -10.35 12.98 -18.41
C ALA A 182 -11.73 12.34 -18.40
N LYS A 183 -12.18 11.73 -19.51
CA LYS A 183 -13.46 11.05 -19.58
C LYS A 183 -13.51 9.87 -18.61
N LYS A 184 -12.54 8.96 -18.68
CA LYS A 184 -12.43 7.80 -17.78
C LYS A 184 -12.28 8.23 -16.31
N LEU A 185 -11.55 9.33 -16.05
CA LEU A 185 -11.41 9.90 -14.71
C LEU A 185 -12.75 10.38 -14.16
N LYS A 186 -13.51 11.15 -14.95
CA LYS A 186 -14.86 11.65 -14.58
C LYS A 186 -15.83 10.49 -14.34
N GLU A 187 -15.82 9.48 -15.20
CA GLU A 187 -16.61 8.25 -15.04
C GLU A 187 -16.26 7.52 -13.74
N SER A 188 -14.97 7.31 -13.45
CA SER A 188 -14.51 6.66 -12.21
C SER A 188 -14.88 7.45 -10.96
N LEU A 189 -14.89 8.78 -11.03
CA LEU A 189 -15.31 9.65 -9.95
C LEU A 189 -16.83 9.87 -9.87
N ASN A 190 -17.61 9.16 -10.70
CA ASN A 190 -19.08 9.29 -10.77
C ASN A 190 -19.54 10.76 -10.98
N MET A 191 -18.78 11.51 -11.77
CA MET A 191 -19.07 12.93 -12.03
C MET A 191 -20.10 13.06 -13.14
N SER A 192 -21.23 13.72 -12.84
CA SER A 192 -22.20 14.10 -13.88
C SER A 192 -21.69 15.25 -14.74
N ASN A 193 -22.16 15.34 -15.99
CA ASN A 193 -21.81 16.44 -16.90
C ASN A 193 -22.30 17.83 -16.45
N THR A 194 -23.13 17.88 -15.41
CA THR A 194 -23.80 19.12 -14.97
C THR A 194 -23.11 19.83 -13.81
N LYS A 195 -22.29 19.12 -13.00
CA LYS A 195 -21.63 19.72 -11.82
C LYS A 195 -20.19 19.22 -11.69
N ARG A 196 -19.25 20.10 -12.00
CA ARG A 196 -17.84 19.83 -11.76
C ARG A 196 -17.54 19.77 -10.28
N LYS A 197 -16.73 18.78 -9.89
CA LYS A 197 -16.12 18.70 -8.57
C LYS A 197 -14.61 18.48 -8.69
N LEU A 198 -13.82 19.13 -7.84
CA LEU A 198 -12.37 18.95 -7.80
C LEU A 198 -11.97 18.18 -6.53
N LEU A 199 -10.95 17.34 -6.65
CA LEU A 199 -10.36 16.64 -5.52
C LEU A 199 -9.71 17.66 -4.58
N ARG A 200 -10.14 17.66 -3.31
CA ARG A 200 -9.70 18.62 -2.31
C ARG A 200 -9.06 17.94 -1.12
N PRO A 201 -7.72 18.00 -0.97
CA PRO A 201 -7.04 17.58 0.25
C PRO A 201 -7.45 18.43 1.45
N LEU A 202 -7.77 17.77 2.57
CA LEU A 202 -8.11 18.37 3.86
C LEU A 202 -7.34 17.63 4.95
N TRP A 203 -6.62 18.35 5.81
CA TRP A 203 -5.73 17.76 6.81
C TRP A 203 -6.39 17.67 8.16
N VAL A 204 -6.37 16.45 8.73
CA VAL A 204 -6.89 16.12 10.03
C VAL A 204 -5.77 15.48 10.87
N TYR A 205 -5.58 15.98 12.08
CA TYR A 205 -4.58 15.50 13.04
C TYR A 205 -5.07 15.85 14.46
N PRO A 206 -4.51 15.26 15.53
CA PRO A 206 -4.91 15.59 16.89
C PRO A 206 -4.84 17.10 17.15
N GLY A 207 -5.98 17.69 17.53
CA GLY A 207 -6.12 19.13 17.74
C GLY A 207 -6.32 19.97 16.47
N SER A 208 -6.66 19.38 15.33
CA SER A 208 -7.00 20.15 14.13
C SER A 208 -8.37 20.84 14.26
N SER A 209 -8.48 22.04 13.68
CA SER A 209 -9.71 22.86 13.77
C SER A 209 -10.93 22.19 13.13
N LEU A 210 -10.74 21.34 12.12
CA LEU A 210 -11.83 20.60 11.48
C LEU A 210 -12.57 19.66 12.44
N LEU A 211 -11.89 19.16 13.49
CA LEU A 211 -12.47 18.31 14.52
C LEU A 211 -13.13 19.10 15.66
N GLN A 212 -12.77 20.37 15.82
CA GLN A 212 -13.29 21.23 16.88
C GLN A 212 -14.70 21.76 16.55
N MET A 213 -15.13 21.65 15.30
CA MET A 213 -16.45 22.11 14.85
C MET A 213 -17.63 21.27 15.36
N ASN A 214 -17.36 20.10 15.95
CA ASN A 214 -18.38 19.18 16.46
C ASN A 214 -18.68 19.36 17.95
N HIS A 215 -18.05 20.32 18.61
CA HIS A 215 -18.31 20.62 20.00
C HIS A 215 -18.74 22.08 20.13
N ASP A 216 -19.76 22.32 20.94
CA ASP A 216 -20.08 23.68 21.35
C ASP A 216 -18.89 24.28 22.08
N MET A 217 -18.38 25.40 21.58
CA MET A 217 -17.20 26.06 22.12
C MET A 217 -17.37 26.58 23.54
N PHE A 218 -18.61 26.71 24.03
CA PHE A 218 -18.93 27.26 25.35
C PHE A 218 -19.31 26.17 26.36
N THR A 219 -20.01 25.12 25.93
CA THR A 219 -20.48 24.05 26.83
C THR A 219 -19.58 22.81 26.77
N GLY A 220 -18.81 22.62 25.69
CA GLY A 220 -18.04 21.42 25.45
C GLY A 220 -18.90 20.19 25.08
N GLU A 221 -20.20 20.36 24.92
CA GLU A 221 -21.12 19.29 24.53
C GLU A 221 -20.92 18.92 23.05
N GLU A 222 -20.96 17.61 22.72
CA GLU A 222 -20.99 17.15 21.34
C GLU A 222 -22.27 17.66 20.67
N LEU A 223 -22.10 18.37 19.56
CA LEU A 223 -23.21 18.76 18.70
C LEU A 223 -23.67 17.51 17.94
N THR A 224 -24.74 16.90 18.43
CA THR A 224 -25.24 15.57 18.06
C THR A 224 -25.69 15.39 16.60
N ASP A 225 -25.71 16.45 15.79
CA ASP A 225 -26.21 16.41 14.41
C ASP A 225 -25.22 16.86 13.32
N ASN A 226 -23.94 17.05 13.64
CA ASN A 226 -23.01 17.63 12.69
C ASN A 226 -21.97 16.63 12.15
N GLN A 227 -22.40 15.71 11.31
CA GLN A 227 -21.49 15.17 10.31
C GLN A 227 -20.99 16.32 9.44
N TRP A 228 -19.66 16.44 9.31
CA TRP A 228 -19.09 17.42 8.42
C TRP A 228 -19.51 17.10 6.98
N LEU A 229 -20.14 18.06 6.32
CA LEU A 229 -20.56 17.96 4.93
C LEU A 229 -19.62 18.82 4.05
N PRO A 230 -19.12 18.28 2.94
CA PRO A 230 -18.28 19.03 2.02
C PRO A 230 -19.10 20.07 1.26
N PRO A 231 -18.50 21.20 0.85
CA PRO A 231 -19.06 22.04 -0.19
C PRO A 231 -19.34 21.25 -1.48
N ASP A 232 -20.34 21.68 -2.20
CA ASP A 232 -20.87 20.95 -3.37
C ASP A 232 -19.91 20.84 -4.56
N ASP A 233 -18.88 21.70 -4.63
CA ASP A 233 -17.91 21.81 -5.72
C ASP A 233 -16.63 21.00 -5.47
N ILE A 234 -16.53 20.28 -4.35
CA ILE A 234 -15.35 19.48 -4.00
C ILE A 234 -15.68 18.01 -3.76
N ILE A 235 -14.65 17.18 -3.97
CA ILE A 235 -14.57 15.80 -3.49
C ILE A 235 -13.48 15.78 -2.41
N PRO A 236 -13.84 15.60 -1.14
CA PRO A 236 -12.87 15.64 -0.04
C PRO A 236 -11.97 14.42 -0.04
N ILE A 237 -10.67 14.68 0.08
CA ILE A 237 -9.65 13.69 0.37
C ILE A 237 -9.10 14.04 1.74
N ILE A 238 -9.66 13.39 2.78
CA ILE A 238 -9.28 13.64 4.17
C ILE A 238 -7.91 13.01 4.44
N LEU A 239 -6.93 13.81 4.75
CA LEU A 239 -5.55 13.39 5.00
C LEU A 239 -5.33 13.32 6.52
N CYS A 240 -5.53 12.14 7.09
CA CYS A 240 -5.49 11.91 8.51
C CYS A 240 -4.09 11.50 8.98
N THR A 241 -3.47 12.33 9.82
CA THR A 241 -2.27 11.97 10.58
C THR A 241 -2.69 11.60 11.99
N VAL A 242 -2.56 10.32 12.37
CA VAL A 242 -3.05 9.84 13.67
C VAL A 242 -2.13 10.20 14.84
N SER A 243 -0.82 10.33 14.59
CA SER A 243 0.16 10.50 15.66
C SER A 243 0.12 11.90 16.27
N TYR A 244 0.16 11.95 17.60
CA TYR A 244 0.32 13.18 18.36
C TYR A 244 1.72 13.74 18.16
N GLN A 245 1.81 15.05 17.95
CA GLN A 245 3.10 15.72 17.78
C GLN A 245 3.85 15.78 19.11
N CYS A 246 5.04 15.18 19.17
CA CYS A 246 5.98 15.28 20.29
C CYS A 246 7.31 15.87 19.82
N GLN A 247 7.75 16.97 20.44
CA GLN A 247 8.94 17.71 19.99
C GLN A 247 10.20 16.81 19.98
N ASP A 248 10.39 15.97 20.99
CA ASP A 248 11.50 15.01 21.09
C ASP A 248 11.16 13.63 20.53
N GLY A 249 9.93 13.44 20.02
CA GLY A 249 9.43 12.19 19.47
C GLY A 249 8.92 11.20 20.52
N THR A 250 8.99 11.53 21.81
CA THR A 250 8.47 10.71 22.92
C THR A 250 7.84 11.61 24.00
N ASP A 251 6.84 11.06 24.70
CA ASP A 251 6.18 11.72 25.82
C ASP A 251 5.75 10.68 26.87
N LYS A 252 5.90 11.00 28.17
CA LYS A 252 5.49 10.11 29.25
C LYS A 252 3.98 10.11 29.41
N ARG A 253 3.38 8.94 29.40
CA ARG A 253 1.97 8.70 29.65
C ARG A 253 1.80 7.74 30.82
N HIS A 254 0.58 7.63 31.33
CA HIS A 254 0.32 6.69 32.41
C HIS A 254 0.53 5.24 31.91
N GLY A 255 1.50 4.56 32.52
CA GLY A 255 1.81 3.15 32.25
C GLY A 255 2.73 2.87 31.05
N PHE A 256 3.06 3.86 30.22
CA PHE A 256 3.98 3.70 29.06
C PHE A 256 4.62 5.02 28.65
N THR A 257 5.64 4.94 27.80
CA THR A 257 6.17 6.10 27.11
C THR A 257 5.63 6.15 25.70
N TYR A 258 4.86 7.17 25.38
CA TYR A 258 4.36 7.40 24.03
C TYR A 258 5.51 7.64 23.06
N VAL A 259 5.46 6.99 21.90
CA VAL A 259 6.44 7.10 20.81
C VAL A 259 5.72 7.60 19.57
N GLN A 260 5.99 8.82 19.17
CA GLN A 260 5.43 9.39 17.94
C GLN A 260 5.91 8.59 16.72
N GLY A 261 4.98 8.12 15.90
CA GLY A 261 5.28 7.27 14.74
C GLY A 261 5.80 5.88 15.15
N ALA A 262 5.19 5.28 16.17
CA ALA A 262 5.61 4.01 16.76
C ALA A 262 5.72 2.87 15.75
N ALA A 263 4.87 2.85 14.72
CA ALA A 263 4.87 1.85 13.66
C ALA A 263 5.95 2.07 12.58
N ASP A 264 6.69 3.17 12.63
CA ASP A 264 7.73 3.45 11.65
C ASP A 264 8.88 2.43 11.79
N ASP A 265 9.51 2.08 10.68
CA ASP A 265 10.56 1.06 10.60
C ASP A 265 10.14 -0.29 11.25
N HIS A 266 8.86 -0.71 11.08
CA HIS A 266 8.31 -1.93 11.67
C HIS A 266 9.09 -3.21 11.29
N GLU A 267 9.73 -3.22 10.13
CA GLU A 267 10.62 -4.29 9.69
C GLU A 267 11.78 -4.55 10.67
N LEU A 268 12.15 -3.56 11.48
CA LEU A 268 13.26 -3.67 12.45
C LEU A 268 12.82 -4.11 13.85
N TRP A 269 11.54 -3.93 14.21
CA TRP A 269 11.09 -4.20 15.59
C TRP A 269 9.91 -5.18 15.67
N ALA A 270 9.09 -5.26 14.62
CA ALA A 270 7.91 -6.11 14.61
C ALA A 270 8.22 -7.55 14.16
N ALA A 271 9.38 -7.79 13.54
CA ALA A 271 9.76 -9.08 12.95
C ALA A 271 8.60 -9.69 12.14
N ASP A 272 7.99 -10.79 12.63
CA ASP A 272 6.86 -11.47 11.96
C ASP A 272 5.48 -10.97 12.44
N LEU A 273 5.41 -10.01 13.37
CA LEU A 273 4.15 -9.40 13.77
C LEU A 273 3.64 -8.51 12.62
N THR A 274 2.46 -8.80 12.17
CA THR A 274 1.76 -8.00 11.17
C THR A 274 0.67 -7.15 11.84
N PRO A 275 0.19 -6.07 11.20
CA PRO A 275 -0.98 -5.33 11.69
C PRO A 275 -2.19 -6.24 11.96
N GLN A 276 -2.44 -7.22 11.07
CA GLN A 276 -3.52 -8.18 11.24
C GLN A 276 -3.38 -8.98 12.53
N LEU A 277 -2.21 -9.59 12.77
CA LEU A 277 -1.96 -10.38 13.98
C LEU A 277 -2.01 -9.53 15.26
N PHE A 278 -1.55 -8.30 15.20
CA PHE A 278 -1.63 -7.38 16.33
C PHE A 278 -3.08 -7.10 16.72
N TRP A 279 -3.92 -6.74 15.75
CA TRP A 279 -5.32 -6.40 16.01
C TRP A 279 -6.17 -7.63 16.37
N GLU A 280 -5.88 -8.80 15.82
CA GLU A 280 -6.50 -10.08 16.23
C GLU A 280 -6.18 -10.47 17.67
N ASN A 281 -5.05 -10.02 18.21
CA ASN A 281 -4.60 -10.31 19.57
C ASN A 281 -4.53 -9.05 20.44
N ILE A 282 -5.35 -8.05 20.15
CA ILE A 282 -5.30 -6.73 20.81
C ILE A 282 -5.52 -6.82 22.33
N ASP A 283 -6.37 -7.73 22.81
CA ASP A 283 -6.67 -7.91 24.23
C ASP A 283 -5.44 -8.36 25.03
N THR A 284 -4.53 -9.11 24.42
CA THR A 284 -3.34 -9.62 25.07
C THR A 284 -2.09 -8.75 24.80
N LEU A 285 -1.87 -8.35 23.56
CA LEU A 285 -0.77 -7.49 23.16
C LEU A 285 -0.97 -6.03 23.54
N GLY A 286 -2.22 -5.63 23.74
CA GLY A 286 -2.61 -4.27 24.16
C GLY A 286 -2.73 -4.10 25.69
N ASP A 287 -2.51 -5.12 26.48
CA ASP A 287 -2.61 -5.05 27.94
C ASP A 287 -1.47 -4.18 28.53
N ILE A 288 -1.83 -2.99 28.99
CA ILE A 288 -0.91 -2.01 29.55
C ILE A 288 -0.23 -2.48 30.83
N THR A 289 -0.79 -3.48 31.54
CA THR A 289 -0.22 -4.02 32.79
C THR A 289 0.96 -4.95 32.54
N LYS A 290 1.10 -5.50 31.35
CA LYS A 290 2.17 -6.40 30.95
C LYS A 290 3.52 -5.66 30.85
N SER A 291 4.57 -6.34 31.25
CA SER A 291 5.96 -5.92 31.03
C SER A 291 6.40 -6.18 29.57
N ASP A 292 7.49 -5.57 29.14
CA ASP A 292 8.09 -5.87 27.83
C ASP A 292 8.47 -7.35 27.64
N GLN A 293 8.92 -8.00 28.73
CA GLN A 293 9.29 -9.40 28.69
C GLN A 293 8.04 -10.29 28.48
N GLU A 294 6.99 -10.08 29.26
CA GLU A 294 5.72 -10.82 29.10
C GLU A 294 5.13 -10.64 27.70
N LEU A 295 5.13 -9.40 27.17
CA LEU A 295 4.66 -9.13 25.81
C LEU A 295 5.51 -9.83 24.76
N THR A 296 6.82 -9.93 24.97
CA THR A 296 7.73 -10.66 24.06
C THR A 296 7.45 -12.15 24.08
N GLU A 297 7.17 -12.73 25.25
CA GLU A 297 6.79 -14.14 25.38
C GLU A 297 5.44 -14.42 24.71
N ILE A 298 4.43 -13.58 24.93
CA ILE A 298 3.12 -13.65 24.25
C ILE A 298 3.28 -13.52 22.73
N TYR A 299 4.07 -12.57 22.28
CA TYR A 299 4.39 -12.39 20.87
C TYR A 299 4.99 -13.66 20.24
N ASN A 300 6.01 -14.26 20.90
CA ASN A 300 6.65 -15.49 20.40
C ASN A 300 5.66 -16.66 20.36
N ASP A 301 4.76 -16.77 21.35
CA ASP A 301 3.72 -17.79 21.38
C ASP A 301 2.72 -17.62 20.22
N ILE A 302 2.26 -16.41 19.95
CA ILE A 302 1.37 -16.09 18.82
C ILE A 302 2.01 -16.51 17.49
N ILE A 303 3.29 -16.16 17.27
CA ILE A 303 4.00 -16.51 16.05
C ILE A 303 4.20 -18.02 15.92
N SER A 304 4.55 -18.70 17.01
CA SER A 304 4.74 -20.16 17.02
C SER A 304 3.44 -20.93 16.76
N LYS A 305 2.33 -20.50 17.36
CA LYS A 305 0.98 -21.07 17.13
C LYS A 305 0.53 -20.89 15.69
N LYS A 306 0.78 -19.73 15.08
CA LYS A 306 0.49 -19.50 13.65
C LYS A 306 1.24 -20.48 12.76
N SER A 307 2.49 -20.81 13.11
CA SER A 307 3.30 -21.79 12.37
C SER A 307 2.78 -23.22 12.52
N GLN A 308 2.13 -23.56 13.63
CA GLN A 308 1.59 -24.90 13.90
C GLN A 308 0.16 -25.12 13.36
N HIS A 309 -0.69 -24.08 13.31
CA HIS A 309 -2.08 -24.17 12.81
C HIS A 309 -2.17 -24.42 11.30
N ASN A 310 -1.09 -24.21 10.55
CA ASN A 310 -1.04 -24.45 9.11
C ASN A 310 -1.03 -25.93 8.69
N ILE A 311 -1.14 -26.88 9.62
CA ILE A 311 -0.98 -28.34 9.35
C ILE A 311 -2.32 -29.07 9.13
N ASN A 312 -3.46 -28.47 9.45
CA ASN A 312 -4.77 -29.13 9.40
C ASN A 312 -5.81 -28.36 8.59
N ASN A 313 -5.64 -28.22 7.28
CA ASN A 313 -6.68 -27.63 6.44
C ASN A 313 -7.26 -28.62 5.44
N ASP A 314 -8.54 -28.88 5.61
CA ASP A 314 -9.43 -29.55 4.67
C ASP A 314 -9.42 -28.81 3.31
N THR A 315 -9.09 -29.51 2.25
CA THR A 315 -9.03 -29.05 0.85
C THR A 315 -10.40 -28.67 0.25
N LYS A 316 -11.41 -28.47 1.07
CA LYS A 316 -12.81 -28.31 0.63
C LYS A 316 -13.12 -27.00 -0.14
N ASP A 317 -12.27 -25.99 -0.06
CA ASP A 317 -12.51 -24.75 -0.81
C ASP A 317 -11.21 -24.14 -1.36
N PHE A 318 -10.70 -24.72 -2.44
CA PHE A 318 -9.48 -24.27 -3.11
C PHE A 318 -9.50 -22.78 -3.49
N ASN A 319 -10.67 -22.22 -3.78
CA ASN A 319 -10.79 -20.80 -4.13
C ASN A 319 -10.54 -19.87 -2.94
N LYS A 320 -10.66 -20.37 -1.70
CA LYS A 320 -10.23 -19.65 -0.50
C LYS A 320 -8.72 -19.74 -0.30
N LEU A 321 -8.10 -20.85 -0.74
CA LEU A 321 -6.65 -21.06 -0.61
C LEU A 321 -5.87 -20.26 -1.65
N ILE A 322 -6.37 -20.12 -2.88
CA ILE A 322 -5.79 -19.31 -3.94
C ILE A 322 -6.87 -18.45 -4.57
N GLN A 323 -6.87 -17.18 -4.26
CA GLN A 323 -7.74 -16.20 -4.90
C GLN A 323 -7.12 -15.77 -6.23
N THR A 324 -7.89 -15.81 -7.32
CA THR A 324 -7.38 -15.51 -8.65
C THR A 324 -8.15 -14.40 -9.35
N ASP A 325 -7.41 -13.54 -10.07
CA ASP A 325 -7.95 -12.53 -10.97
C ASP A 325 -7.67 -12.90 -12.42
N SER A 326 -8.63 -12.70 -13.30
CA SER A 326 -8.43 -12.84 -14.74
C SER A 326 -7.72 -11.60 -15.29
N ILE A 327 -6.58 -11.78 -15.93
CA ILE A 327 -5.80 -10.69 -16.52
C ILE A 327 -5.99 -10.66 -18.04
N ALA A 328 -5.72 -11.76 -18.69
CA ALA A 328 -6.05 -12.03 -20.09
C ALA A 328 -6.86 -13.32 -20.13
N ASP A 329 -7.36 -13.70 -21.31
CA ASP A 329 -8.21 -14.89 -21.44
C ASP A 329 -7.57 -16.15 -20.85
N ASP A 330 -6.26 -16.28 -21.00
CA ASP A 330 -5.49 -17.45 -20.59
C ASP A 330 -4.50 -17.19 -19.44
N LEU A 331 -4.48 -15.98 -18.83
CA LEU A 331 -3.63 -15.64 -17.70
C LEU A 331 -4.44 -15.36 -16.44
N ARG A 332 -4.01 -15.94 -15.31
CA ARG A 332 -4.57 -15.69 -13.97
C ARG A 332 -3.47 -15.21 -13.02
N LEU A 333 -3.76 -14.13 -12.34
CA LEU A 333 -2.93 -13.65 -11.21
C LEU A 333 -3.50 -14.23 -9.92
N GLY A 334 -2.66 -14.93 -9.14
CA GLY A 334 -3.05 -15.60 -7.91
C GLY A 334 -2.48 -14.94 -6.65
N VAL A 335 -3.28 -14.96 -5.59
CA VAL A 335 -2.88 -14.61 -4.22
C VAL A 335 -3.02 -15.85 -3.36
N LEU A 336 -1.91 -16.29 -2.75
CA LEU A 336 -1.90 -17.42 -1.85
C LEU A 336 -2.43 -16.99 -0.48
N SER A 337 -3.38 -17.72 0.09
CA SER A 337 -3.80 -17.52 1.48
C SER A 337 -2.63 -17.79 2.41
N SER A 338 -2.57 -17.08 3.55
CA SER A 338 -1.58 -17.36 4.61
C SER A 338 -1.76 -18.78 5.21
N GLU A 339 -2.95 -19.34 5.05
CA GLU A 339 -3.33 -20.67 5.56
C GLU A 339 -3.02 -21.81 4.59
N ILE A 340 -2.60 -21.51 3.35
CA ILE A 340 -2.30 -22.57 2.38
C ILE A 340 -1.09 -23.38 2.82
N SER A 341 -1.23 -24.71 2.75
CA SER A 341 -0.13 -25.68 2.85
C SER A 341 -0.08 -26.48 1.55
N PHE A 342 1.09 -26.57 0.94
CA PHE A 342 1.28 -27.25 -0.33
C PHE A 342 1.46 -28.76 -0.13
N SER A 343 0.33 -29.45 0.11
CA SER A 343 0.23 -30.91 0.13
C SER A 343 0.10 -31.48 -1.29
N GLU A 344 0.21 -32.81 -1.42
CA GLU A 344 -0.05 -33.51 -2.69
C GLU A 344 -1.43 -33.20 -3.25
N ASP A 345 -2.44 -33.01 -2.40
CA ASP A 345 -3.80 -32.69 -2.84
C ASP A 345 -3.87 -31.30 -3.49
N VAL A 346 -3.23 -30.29 -2.90
CA VAL A 346 -3.16 -28.94 -3.48
C VAL A 346 -2.41 -28.97 -4.80
N VAL A 347 -1.29 -29.71 -4.87
CA VAL A 347 -0.51 -29.90 -6.10
C VAL A 347 -1.36 -30.58 -7.19
N ASN A 348 -2.13 -31.60 -6.84
CA ASN A 348 -3.02 -32.30 -7.77
C ASN A 348 -4.16 -31.38 -8.29
N ILE A 349 -4.71 -30.54 -7.43
CA ILE A 349 -5.72 -29.55 -7.85
C ILE A 349 -5.11 -28.52 -8.82
N LEU A 350 -3.90 -28.03 -8.53
CA LEU A 350 -3.18 -27.14 -9.45
C LEU A 350 -2.95 -27.77 -10.80
N LYS A 351 -2.50 -29.05 -10.81
CA LYS A 351 -2.31 -29.83 -12.03
C LYS A 351 -3.56 -29.91 -12.92
N GLN A 352 -4.72 -30.06 -12.29
CA GLN A 352 -6.00 -30.24 -13.00
C GLN A 352 -6.59 -28.91 -13.48
N ARG A 353 -6.44 -27.82 -12.71
CA ARG A 353 -7.09 -26.54 -12.98
C ARG A 353 -6.31 -25.62 -13.92
N TYR A 354 -4.99 -25.80 -14.00
CA TYR A 354 -4.13 -24.91 -14.76
C TYR A 354 -3.25 -25.65 -15.74
N ARG A 355 -3.08 -25.08 -16.92
CA ARG A 355 -2.15 -25.57 -17.94
C ARG A 355 -0.71 -25.51 -17.46
N THR A 356 -0.38 -24.45 -16.72
CA THR A 356 0.89 -24.24 -16.04
C THR A 356 0.65 -23.39 -14.81
N SER A 357 1.23 -23.79 -13.67
CA SER A 357 1.19 -23.04 -12.42
C SER A 357 2.60 -22.58 -12.07
N ILE A 358 2.80 -21.28 -11.93
CA ILE A 358 4.05 -20.64 -11.51
C ILE A 358 3.82 -19.99 -10.15
N ILE A 359 4.34 -20.61 -9.11
CA ILE A 359 4.17 -20.18 -7.72
C ILE A 359 5.48 -19.56 -7.22
N CYS A 360 5.44 -18.30 -6.79
CA CYS A 360 6.58 -17.58 -6.22
C CYS A 360 6.38 -17.46 -4.70
N ASP A 361 6.81 -18.47 -3.97
CA ASP A 361 6.73 -18.49 -2.50
C ASP A 361 7.80 -19.41 -1.88
N GLU A 362 8.55 -18.86 -0.91
CA GLU A 362 9.64 -19.60 -0.25
C GLU A 362 9.10 -20.69 0.69
N LYS A 363 7.96 -20.45 1.36
CA LYS A 363 7.32 -21.41 2.23
C LYS A 363 6.83 -22.62 1.42
N ALA A 364 6.09 -22.35 0.34
CA ALA A 364 5.63 -23.37 -0.58
C ALA A 364 6.78 -24.22 -1.13
N SER A 365 7.91 -23.58 -1.50
CA SER A 365 9.10 -24.29 -2.00
C SER A 365 9.66 -25.28 -0.99
N LYS A 366 9.68 -24.94 0.31
CA LYS A 366 10.15 -25.82 1.39
C LYS A 366 9.17 -26.96 1.66
N GLU A 367 7.86 -26.68 1.60
CA GLU A 367 6.81 -27.68 1.85
C GLU A 367 6.80 -28.81 0.81
N VAL A 368 7.20 -28.50 -0.43
CA VAL A 368 7.21 -29.48 -1.53
C VAL A 368 8.56 -30.15 -1.77
N GLU A 369 9.58 -29.94 -0.95
CA GLU A 369 10.92 -30.55 -1.13
C GLU A 369 10.88 -32.07 -1.25
N ASN A 370 9.90 -32.73 -0.61
CA ASN A 370 9.72 -34.18 -0.63
C ASN A 370 8.52 -34.65 -1.49
N ILE A 371 7.93 -33.75 -2.27
CA ILE A 371 6.78 -34.05 -3.14
C ILE A 371 7.23 -34.05 -4.60
N GLU A 372 6.90 -35.08 -5.34
CA GLU A 372 7.15 -35.12 -6.80
C GLU A 372 6.17 -34.18 -7.50
N LEU A 373 6.71 -33.08 -8.04
CA LEU A 373 5.90 -32.08 -8.72
C LEU A 373 5.55 -32.52 -10.15
N PRO A 374 4.29 -32.36 -10.58
CA PRO A 374 3.89 -32.57 -11.97
C PRO A 374 4.57 -31.57 -12.92
N ASP A 375 4.74 -31.95 -14.18
CA ASP A 375 5.40 -31.13 -15.24
C ASP A 375 4.79 -29.75 -15.45
N ASN A 376 3.58 -29.50 -14.99
CA ASN A 376 2.87 -28.24 -15.13
C ASN A 376 2.79 -27.42 -13.82
N VAL A 377 3.42 -27.86 -12.74
CA VAL A 377 3.45 -27.11 -11.46
C VAL A 377 4.90 -26.79 -11.12
N HIS A 378 5.21 -25.49 -11.04
CA HIS A 378 6.54 -24.99 -10.78
C HIS A 378 6.52 -24.03 -9.61
N ILE A 379 7.35 -24.29 -8.60
CA ILE A 379 7.41 -23.50 -7.36
C ILE A 379 8.83 -22.95 -7.21
N TYR A 380 8.92 -21.64 -7.00
CA TYR A 380 10.17 -20.89 -6.89
C TYR A 380 10.33 -20.30 -5.49
N PRO A 381 11.51 -20.40 -4.85
CA PRO A 381 11.76 -19.86 -3.51
C PRO A 381 11.94 -18.33 -3.54
N LEU A 382 10.88 -17.63 -3.88
CA LEU A 382 10.87 -16.18 -4.07
C LEU A 382 9.82 -15.53 -3.14
N SER A 383 10.28 -14.83 -2.10
CA SER A 383 9.39 -14.13 -1.16
C SER A 383 9.18 -12.68 -1.56
N SER A 384 7.93 -12.22 -1.59
CA SER A 384 7.59 -10.81 -1.79
C SER A 384 8.16 -9.95 -0.64
N GLY A 385 8.71 -8.76 -0.99
CA GLY A 385 9.34 -7.86 -0.02
C GLY A 385 10.80 -8.19 0.31
N SER A 386 11.31 -9.37 -0.05
CA SER A 386 12.70 -9.77 0.17
C SER A 386 13.65 -9.16 -0.87
N LYS A 387 14.70 -8.47 -0.39
CA LYS A 387 15.77 -7.93 -1.27
C LYS A 387 16.56 -9.04 -1.94
N LYS A 388 16.74 -10.19 -1.28
CA LYS A 388 17.38 -11.38 -1.82
C LYS A 388 16.53 -11.94 -2.95
N SER A 389 15.28 -12.26 -2.70
CA SER A 389 14.34 -12.79 -3.70
C SER A 389 14.15 -11.84 -4.90
N SER A 390 14.18 -10.52 -4.67
CA SER A 390 14.12 -9.54 -5.75
C SER A 390 15.34 -9.63 -6.70
N ARG A 391 16.53 -9.99 -6.21
CA ARG A 391 17.71 -10.22 -7.04
C ARG A 391 17.67 -11.59 -7.70
N ASP A 392 17.28 -12.61 -6.95
CA ASP A 392 17.23 -14.00 -7.41
C ASP A 392 16.18 -14.18 -8.51
N LEU A 393 15.10 -13.36 -8.48
CA LEU A 393 14.08 -13.34 -9.52
C LEU A 393 14.68 -13.25 -10.93
N ARG A 394 15.70 -12.43 -11.15
CA ARG A 394 16.34 -12.27 -12.46
C ARG A 394 16.87 -13.61 -13.01
N THR A 395 17.45 -14.43 -12.16
CA THR A 395 17.97 -15.76 -12.53
C THR A 395 16.83 -16.72 -12.84
N HIS A 396 15.77 -16.71 -12.00
CA HIS A 396 14.61 -17.57 -12.20
C HIS A 396 13.77 -17.17 -13.43
N LEU A 397 13.77 -15.89 -13.83
CA LEU A 397 13.03 -15.43 -15.01
C LEU A 397 13.47 -16.14 -16.30
N ILE A 398 14.69 -16.66 -16.39
CA ILE A 398 15.15 -17.44 -17.55
C ILE A 398 14.33 -18.73 -17.67
N SER A 399 14.22 -19.51 -16.61
CA SER A 399 13.43 -20.74 -16.58
C SER A 399 11.93 -20.48 -16.68
N ILE A 400 11.42 -19.47 -15.96
CA ILE A 400 10.03 -19.03 -16.00
C ILE A 400 9.64 -18.65 -17.43
N ASN A 401 10.47 -17.88 -18.13
CA ASN A 401 10.22 -17.49 -19.51
C ASN A 401 10.16 -18.68 -20.46
N ALA A 402 11.05 -19.67 -20.30
CA ALA A 402 11.01 -20.89 -21.08
C ALA A 402 9.69 -21.67 -20.87
N LEU A 403 9.18 -21.72 -19.64
CA LEU A 403 7.88 -22.31 -19.31
C LEU A 403 6.72 -21.52 -19.94
N LEU A 404 6.72 -20.20 -19.81
CA LEU A 404 5.70 -19.33 -20.39
C LEU A 404 5.67 -19.50 -21.92
N LYS A 405 6.82 -19.48 -22.58
CA LYS A 405 6.93 -19.67 -24.02
C LYS A 405 6.31 -21.00 -24.47
N ARG A 406 6.64 -22.09 -23.79
CA ARG A 406 6.11 -23.43 -24.09
C ARG A 406 4.59 -23.47 -23.82
N SER A 407 4.15 -22.92 -22.72
CA SER A 407 2.76 -22.94 -22.30
C SER A 407 1.87 -22.08 -23.20
N LEU A 408 2.31 -20.91 -23.62
CA LEU A 408 1.53 -19.98 -24.45
C LEU A 408 1.55 -20.35 -25.95
N ALA A 409 2.52 -21.12 -26.40
CA ALA A 409 2.58 -21.62 -27.78
C ALA A 409 1.54 -22.71 -28.09
N THR A 410 0.84 -23.25 -27.10
CA THR A 410 -0.10 -24.33 -27.28
C THR A 410 -1.42 -23.80 -27.86
N THR A 411 -1.81 -24.27 -29.04
CA THR A 411 -2.95 -23.79 -29.86
C THR A 411 -4.36 -24.16 -29.33
N ASN A 412 -4.45 -24.93 -28.24
CA ASN A 412 -5.73 -25.30 -27.65
C ASN A 412 -5.75 -25.02 -26.13
N PRO A 413 -5.95 -23.76 -25.74
CA PRO A 413 -5.90 -23.37 -24.32
C PRO A 413 -7.23 -23.70 -23.62
N LYS A 414 -7.45 -24.98 -23.23
CA LYS A 414 -8.60 -25.31 -22.37
C LYS A 414 -8.44 -24.80 -20.93
N LEU A 415 -7.20 -24.62 -20.48
CA LEU A 415 -6.88 -24.21 -19.10
C LEU A 415 -5.96 -22.99 -19.10
N PRO A 416 -6.17 -22.05 -18.16
CA PRO A 416 -5.33 -20.86 -18.05
C PRO A 416 -3.95 -21.18 -17.41
N VAL A 417 -3.01 -20.23 -17.52
CA VAL A 417 -1.75 -20.20 -16.79
C VAL A 417 -1.97 -19.43 -15.49
N LEU A 418 -1.57 -20.02 -14.37
CA LEU A 418 -1.58 -19.37 -13.06
C LEU A 418 -0.19 -18.81 -12.74
N ILE A 419 -0.15 -17.56 -12.30
CA ILE A 419 1.05 -16.90 -11.73
C ILE A 419 0.67 -16.38 -10.35
N ALA A 420 1.19 -16.97 -9.28
CA ALA A 420 0.78 -16.65 -7.92
C ALA A 420 1.96 -16.35 -6.98
N CYS A 421 1.71 -15.54 -5.97
CA CYS A 421 2.61 -15.32 -4.83
C CYS A 421 1.79 -15.04 -3.56
N ASN A 422 2.47 -14.96 -2.42
CA ASN A 422 1.85 -14.78 -1.11
C ASN A 422 0.97 -13.51 -0.97
N ASN A 423 1.24 -12.46 -1.70
CA ASN A 423 0.51 -11.18 -1.57
C ASN A 423 -0.15 -10.69 -2.87
N GLY A 424 0.11 -11.32 -4.01
CA GLY A 424 -0.44 -10.91 -5.31
C GLY A 424 -0.01 -9.51 -5.79
N LYS A 425 0.99 -8.87 -5.15
CA LYS A 425 1.34 -7.46 -5.37
C LYS A 425 2.75 -7.24 -5.91
N ASP A 426 3.67 -8.18 -5.72
CA ASP A 426 5.10 -8.02 -6.04
C ASP A 426 5.61 -9.10 -7.00
N MET A 427 5.95 -10.30 -6.51
CA MET A 427 6.61 -11.34 -7.31
C MET A 427 5.75 -11.83 -8.47
N SER A 428 4.50 -12.23 -8.21
CA SER A 428 3.59 -12.71 -9.26
C SER A 428 3.28 -11.62 -10.29
N VAL A 429 3.10 -10.38 -9.86
CA VAL A 429 2.91 -9.25 -10.77
C VAL A 429 4.15 -9.03 -11.63
N SER A 430 5.35 -9.21 -11.09
CA SER A 430 6.59 -9.03 -11.85
C SER A 430 6.78 -10.11 -12.91
N VAL A 431 6.45 -11.36 -12.60
CA VAL A 431 6.40 -12.46 -13.60
C VAL A 431 5.31 -12.19 -14.64
N LEU A 432 4.14 -11.71 -14.23
CA LEU A 432 3.05 -11.33 -15.12
C LEU A 432 3.46 -10.22 -16.10
N ILE A 433 4.20 -9.19 -15.63
CA ILE A 433 4.74 -8.13 -16.49
C ILE A 433 5.66 -8.73 -17.57
N VAL A 434 6.51 -9.70 -17.21
CA VAL A 434 7.39 -10.37 -18.17
C VAL A 434 6.56 -11.13 -19.22
N ALA A 435 5.53 -11.88 -18.79
CA ALA A 435 4.64 -12.58 -19.71
C ALA A 435 3.94 -11.61 -20.67
N LEU A 436 3.36 -10.54 -20.16
CA LEU A 436 2.64 -9.55 -20.96
C LEU A 436 3.58 -8.81 -21.93
N CYS A 437 4.78 -8.43 -21.49
CA CYS A 437 5.74 -7.72 -22.34
C CYS A 437 6.29 -8.56 -23.48
N LEU A 438 6.42 -9.88 -23.31
CA LEU A 438 7.03 -10.76 -24.31
C LEU A 438 6.01 -11.41 -25.23
N TYR A 439 4.80 -11.65 -24.75
CA TYR A 439 3.83 -12.50 -25.45
C TYR A 439 2.51 -11.82 -25.77
N TYR A 440 2.26 -10.58 -25.33
CA TYR A 440 1.00 -9.88 -25.51
C TYR A 440 1.20 -8.45 -26.02
N ASN A 441 0.26 -8.02 -26.87
CA ASN A 441 0.17 -6.60 -27.23
C ASN A 441 -0.44 -5.76 -26.08
N LEU A 442 -0.56 -4.46 -26.28
CA LEU A 442 -1.12 -3.55 -25.26
C LEU A 442 -2.63 -3.76 -25.02
N GLN A 443 -3.34 -4.45 -25.89
CA GLN A 443 -4.74 -4.85 -25.72
C GLN A 443 -4.87 -6.13 -24.89
N TRP A 444 -3.76 -6.82 -24.62
CA TRP A 444 -3.62 -8.12 -23.97
C TRP A 444 -4.12 -9.28 -24.83
N GLU A 445 -4.03 -9.12 -26.14
CA GLU A 445 -4.16 -10.20 -27.09
C GLU A 445 -2.81 -10.90 -27.25
N LEU A 446 -2.83 -12.21 -27.44
CA LEU A 446 -1.61 -13.02 -27.54
C LEU A 446 -0.89 -12.70 -28.88
N GLU A 447 0.15 -11.92 -28.79
CA GLU A 447 0.97 -11.46 -29.91
C GLU A 447 2.42 -11.31 -29.41
N PRO A 448 3.34 -12.25 -29.74
CA PRO A 448 4.72 -12.18 -29.34
C PRO A 448 5.39 -10.88 -29.80
N GLN A 449 6.15 -10.23 -28.90
CA GLN A 449 6.81 -8.95 -29.14
C GLN A 449 8.31 -9.15 -29.42
N ASP A 450 8.81 -8.55 -30.50
CA ASP A 450 10.22 -8.65 -30.88
C ASP A 450 11.14 -7.75 -30.04
N SER A 451 10.61 -6.69 -29.45
CA SER A 451 11.39 -5.76 -28.63
C SER A 451 10.55 -5.16 -27.48
N VAL A 452 11.19 -5.04 -26.34
CA VAL A 452 10.57 -4.46 -25.13
C VAL A 452 11.39 -3.24 -24.69
N ASN A 453 10.70 -2.17 -24.31
CA ASN A 453 11.32 -0.97 -23.75
C ASN A 453 10.61 -0.54 -22.45
N LYS A 454 11.25 0.40 -21.73
CA LYS A 454 10.72 0.90 -20.44
C LYS A 454 9.29 1.45 -20.53
N THR A 455 8.87 1.97 -21.67
CA THR A 455 7.53 2.53 -21.86
C THR A 455 6.49 1.41 -21.94
N ILE A 456 6.78 0.32 -22.67
CA ILE A 456 5.94 -0.87 -22.75
C ILE A 456 5.77 -1.51 -21.37
N ILE A 457 6.87 -1.69 -20.61
CA ILE A 457 6.83 -2.23 -19.25
C ILE A 457 5.92 -1.38 -18.35
N LYS A 458 6.04 -0.05 -18.42
CA LYS A 458 5.20 0.86 -17.64
C LYS A 458 3.72 0.78 -18.05
N LYS A 459 3.44 0.68 -19.34
CA LYS A 459 2.05 0.57 -19.85
C LYS A 459 1.40 -0.72 -19.37
N HIS A 460 2.08 -1.87 -19.47
CA HIS A 460 1.53 -3.13 -18.94
C HIS A 460 1.32 -3.09 -17.43
N LEU A 461 2.31 -2.63 -16.64
CA LEU A 461 2.16 -2.49 -15.20
C LEU A 461 0.96 -1.62 -14.84
N ALA A 462 0.81 -0.51 -15.51
CA ALA A 462 -0.22 0.44 -15.24
C ALA A 462 -1.62 -0.09 -15.65
N LYS A 463 -1.70 -0.85 -16.76
CA LYS A 463 -2.94 -1.54 -17.15
C LYS A 463 -3.30 -2.67 -16.17
N ILE A 464 -2.32 -3.39 -15.59
CA ILE A 464 -2.56 -4.34 -14.50
C ILE A 464 -3.17 -3.62 -13.28
N ILE A 465 -2.59 -2.49 -12.87
CA ILE A 465 -3.09 -1.70 -11.75
C ILE A 465 -4.54 -1.24 -11.99
N ASP A 466 -4.84 -0.83 -13.21
CA ASP A 466 -6.18 -0.38 -13.60
C ASP A 466 -7.20 -1.52 -13.67
N SER A 467 -6.80 -2.71 -14.11
CA SER A 467 -7.69 -3.87 -14.24
C SER A 467 -8.03 -4.54 -12.92
N LEU A 468 -7.15 -4.43 -11.92
CA LEU A 468 -7.32 -5.05 -10.61
C LEU A 468 -8.03 -4.09 -9.64
N HIS A 469 -9.31 -3.81 -9.90
CA HIS A 469 -10.12 -2.92 -9.07
C HIS A 469 -10.08 -3.34 -7.60
N GLY A 470 -9.78 -2.37 -6.73
CA GLY A 470 -9.72 -2.57 -5.28
C GLY A 470 -8.45 -3.26 -4.75
N LYS A 471 -7.48 -3.61 -5.60
CA LYS A 471 -6.21 -4.21 -5.19
C LYS A 471 -5.05 -3.25 -5.42
N ASN A 472 -4.26 -3.00 -4.38
CA ASN A 472 -3.07 -2.16 -4.49
C ASN A 472 -1.88 -2.96 -5.01
N VAL A 473 -1.72 -3.02 -6.34
CA VAL A 473 -0.58 -3.65 -7.00
C VAL A 473 0.65 -2.76 -6.87
N ASN A 474 1.70 -3.26 -6.25
CA ASN A 474 2.87 -2.44 -5.95
C ASN A 474 4.18 -3.24 -5.93
N PRO A 475 4.69 -3.66 -7.09
CA PRO A 475 6.00 -4.30 -7.18
C PRO A 475 7.11 -3.42 -6.63
N SER A 476 8.03 -4.02 -5.87
CA SER A 476 9.15 -3.28 -5.28
C SER A 476 10.08 -2.70 -6.37
N ARG A 477 10.83 -1.65 -6.03
CA ARG A 477 11.81 -1.09 -6.96
C ARG A 477 12.88 -2.13 -7.33
N ALA A 478 13.29 -2.97 -6.39
CA ALA A 478 14.30 -4.00 -6.61
C ALA A 478 13.77 -5.07 -7.58
N THR A 479 12.53 -5.52 -7.38
CA THR A 479 11.87 -6.50 -8.24
C THR A 479 11.69 -5.97 -9.66
N LEU A 480 11.21 -4.72 -9.83
CA LEU A 480 11.09 -4.08 -11.15
C LEU A 480 12.45 -3.85 -11.84
N ASN A 481 13.52 -3.61 -11.08
CA ASN A 481 14.85 -3.54 -11.67
C ASN A 481 15.28 -4.88 -12.23
N SER A 482 14.97 -6.00 -11.57
CA SER A 482 15.22 -7.35 -12.08
C SER A 482 14.42 -7.66 -13.35
N VAL A 483 13.15 -7.26 -13.39
CA VAL A 483 12.32 -7.35 -14.60
C VAL A 483 12.92 -6.52 -15.75
N ASN A 484 13.27 -5.25 -15.51
CA ASN A 484 13.87 -4.39 -16.51
C ASN A 484 15.20 -4.97 -17.05
N SER A 485 16.04 -5.50 -16.14
CA SER A 485 17.33 -6.09 -16.53
C SER A 485 17.18 -7.41 -17.29
N PHE A 486 16.05 -8.09 -17.16
CA PHE A 486 15.74 -9.30 -17.91
C PHE A 486 15.19 -8.99 -19.31
N LEU A 487 14.33 -7.97 -19.42
CA LEU A 487 13.62 -7.63 -20.66
C LEU A 487 14.41 -6.72 -21.60
N MET A 488 15.46 -6.06 -21.13
CA MET A 488 16.29 -5.10 -21.86
C MET A 488 17.76 -5.46 -21.81
#